data_61cd948f3b174a8acc6ee625860e8de3
#
_entry.id   61cd948f3b174a8acc6ee625860e8de3
#
_cell.length_a   1.000
_cell.length_b   1.000
_cell.length_c   1.000
_cell.angle_alpha   90.00
_cell.angle_beta   90.00
_cell.angle_gamma   90.00
#
_symmetry.space_group_name_H-M   'P 1'
#
loop_
_entity.id
_entity.type
_entity.pdbx_description
1 polymer ?
#
loop_
_entity_poly.entity_id
_entity_poly.type
_entity_poly.pdbx_seq_one_letter_code
_entity_poly.pdbx_strand_id
1 'polypeptide(L)'
;KLAEFCDVPVEAVINAPDASSIYEVPLIMEREGLATQVIDLLQLEQRTPDLTQWQNLVDRMQTSTQEVKIALVGKYTQLGDAYLSVAEALKHGSIATGAKLEIKWVNSEDLESQGAAAHLSDVQGILIPGGFGIRGVEGKIAATKYAREHQIPFLGLCLGMQAATIEWARNVAKLDRANSSEFDPDTPNPVINLLPEQQDVVDLGGTMRLGLYACRLEGNTLAHQLYQQAVIYERHRHRYEFNNAYRDLFLKSGYLVSGTSPDTRLVEIIELPNHPFFIATQFHPEFQSSPSLPHPLFTGFMSAALKQIDPIIPELRDLES
;
A
#
# COMPACT_ATOMS: atom_id res chain seq x y z
N LYS A 1 -35.55 -28.94 -7.54
CA LYS A 1 -36.18 -27.77 -8.22
C LYS A 1 -35.18 -26.99 -9.05
N LEU A 2 -34.02 -26.55 -8.47
CA LEU A 2 -33.00 -25.81 -9.25
C LEU A 2 -32.42 -26.64 -10.37
N ALA A 3 -32.01 -27.88 -10.11
CA ALA A 3 -31.50 -28.81 -11.10
C ALA A 3 -32.50 -29.04 -12.23
N GLU A 4 -33.76 -29.30 -11.90
CA GLU A 4 -34.84 -29.53 -12.86
C GLU A 4 -35.14 -28.25 -13.67
N PHE A 5 -35.11 -27.05 -13.04
CA PHE A 5 -35.35 -25.79 -13.73
C PHE A 5 -34.21 -25.37 -14.66
N CYS A 6 -32.97 -25.68 -14.28
CA CYS A 6 -31.77 -25.37 -15.07
C CYS A 6 -31.38 -26.51 -16.03
N ASP A 7 -32.12 -27.63 -16.06
CA ASP A 7 -31.82 -28.83 -16.88
C ASP A 7 -30.38 -29.32 -16.67
N VAL A 8 -29.99 -29.46 -15.41
CA VAL A 8 -28.66 -29.97 -14.99
C VAL A 8 -28.82 -31.09 -13.97
N PRO A 9 -27.82 -31.98 -13.81
CA PRO A 9 -27.81 -33.01 -12.74
C PRO A 9 -27.89 -32.33 -11.35
N VAL A 10 -28.46 -33.01 -10.36
CA VAL A 10 -28.57 -32.49 -9.01
C VAL A 10 -27.19 -32.20 -8.40
N GLU A 11 -26.20 -32.98 -8.73
CA GLU A 11 -24.81 -32.87 -8.32
C GLU A 11 -24.10 -31.63 -8.87
N ALA A 12 -24.62 -31.07 -9.98
CA ALA A 12 -24.12 -29.83 -10.58
C ALA A 12 -24.71 -28.57 -9.92
N VAL A 13 -25.61 -28.72 -8.96
CA VAL A 13 -26.13 -27.61 -8.17
C VAL A 13 -25.27 -27.44 -6.93
N ILE A 14 -24.25 -26.61 -7.05
CA ILE A 14 -23.29 -26.33 -5.96
C ILE A 14 -23.88 -25.29 -5.01
N ASN A 15 -23.85 -25.59 -3.72
CA ASN A 15 -24.29 -24.63 -2.70
C ASN A 15 -23.18 -23.61 -2.40
N ALA A 16 -23.53 -22.32 -2.42
CA ALA A 16 -22.63 -21.22 -2.11
C ALA A 16 -23.16 -20.44 -0.87
N PRO A 17 -22.98 -21.00 0.35
CA PRO A 17 -23.42 -20.32 1.56
C PRO A 17 -22.62 -19.04 1.82
N ASP A 18 -23.18 -18.16 2.63
CA ASP A 18 -22.47 -16.99 3.12
C ASP A 18 -21.22 -17.41 3.89
N ALA A 19 -20.09 -16.78 3.56
CA ALA A 19 -18.80 -17.00 4.22
C ALA A 19 -18.42 -15.77 5.07
N SER A 20 -17.65 -15.98 6.14
CA SER A 20 -17.15 -14.89 6.98
C SER A 20 -16.09 -14.06 6.24
N SER A 21 -15.44 -14.64 5.24
CA SER A 21 -14.48 -13.99 4.37
C SER A 21 -14.50 -14.59 2.97
N ILE A 22 -14.26 -13.75 1.96
CA ILE A 22 -14.07 -14.20 0.56
C ILE A 22 -12.96 -15.24 0.43
N TYR A 23 -11.99 -15.25 1.34
CA TYR A 23 -10.88 -16.23 1.35
C TYR A 23 -11.31 -17.63 1.80
N GLU A 24 -12.45 -17.79 2.44
CA GLU A 24 -13.01 -19.12 2.74
C GLU A 24 -13.73 -19.74 1.53
N VAL A 25 -14.17 -18.93 0.58
CA VAL A 25 -14.98 -19.39 -0.56
C VAL A 25 -14.31 -20.52 -1.35
N PRO A 26 -13.01 -20.50 -1.70
CA PRO A 26 -12.37 -21.61 -2.40
C PRO A 26 -12.46 -22.94 -1.64
N LEU A 27 -12.29 -22.91 -0.31
CA LEU A 27 -12.40 -24.10 0.54
C LEU A 27 -13.84 -24.62 0.64
N ILE A 28 -14.81 -23.71 0.67
CA ILE A 28 -16.23 -24.06 0.65
C ILE A 28 -16.59 -24.71 -0.67
N MET A 29 -16.21 -24.10 -1.79
CA MET A 29 -16.51 -24.63 -3.14
C MET A 29 -15.88 -26.02 -3.36
N GLU A 30 -14.66 -26.24 -2.86
CA GLU A 30 -14.01 -27.54 -2.93
C GLU A 30 -14.77 -28.60 -2.13
N ARG A 31 -15.20 -28.28 -0.90
CA ARG A 31 -16.03 -29.18 -0.06
C ARG A 31 -17.38 -29.52 -0.69
N GLU A 32 -17.97 -28.57 -1.40
CA GLU A 32 -19.22 -28.75 -2.13
C GLU A 32 -19.04 -29.53 -3.45
N GLY A 33 -17.81 -29.88 -3.83
CA GLY A 33 -17.48 -30.70 -4.98
C GLY A 33 -17.44 -29.96 -6.32
N LEU A 34 -17.34 -28.61 -6.33
CA LEU A 34 -17.35 -27.80 -7.56
C LEU A 34 -16.24 -28.23 -8.52
N ALA A 35 -15.01 -28.41 -8.04
CA ALA A 35 -13.89 -28.80 -8.89
C ALA A 35 -14.12 -30.17 -9.53
N THR A 36 -14.59 -31.17 -8.77
CA THR A 36 -14.91 -32.50 -9.28
C THR A 36 -15.97 -32.43 -10.39
N GLN A 37 -17.06 -31.68 -10.16
CA GLN A 37 -18.12 -31.55 -11.16
C GLN A 37 -17.62 -30.90 -12.47
N VAL A 38 -16.78 -29.84 -12.35
CA VAL A 38 -16.20 -29.17 -13.53
C VAL A 38 -15.27 -30.10 -14.30
N ILE A 39 -14.40 -30.85 -13.59
CA ILE A 39 -13.46 -31.80 -14.19
C ILE A 39 -14.21 -32.90 -14.94
N ASP A 40 -15.23 -33.48 -14.32
CA ASP A 40 -16.02 -34.58 -14.92
C ASP A 40 -16.82 -34.09 -16.14
N LEU A 41 -17.49 -32.94 -16.04
CA LEU A 41 -18.27 -32.37 -17.16
C LEU A 41 -17.41 -31.95 -18.36
N LEU A 42 -16.21 -31.46 -18.10
CA LEU A 42 -15.25 -31.07 -19.15
C LEU A 42 -14.31 -32.19 -19.58
N GLN A 43 -14.44 -33.39 -19.00
CA GLN A 43 -13.59 -34.56 -19.29
C GLN A 43 -12.08 -34.24 -19.15
N LEU A 44 -11.73 -33.47 -18.12
CA LEU A 44 -10.35 -33.13 -17.82
C LEU A 44 -9.67 -34.23 -17.02
N GLU A 45 -8.33 -34.26 -17.03
CA GLU A 45 -7.55 -35.13 -16.18
C GLU A 45 -7.82 -34.85 -14.71
N GLN A 46 -8.26 -35.83 -13.95
CA GLN A 46 -8.47 -35.70 -12.51
C GLN A 46 -7.13 -35.51 -11.79
N ARG A 47 -7.05 -34.47 -10.95
CA ARG A 47 -5.93 -34.20 -10.05
C ARG A 47 -6.47 -33.87 -8.67
N THR A 48 -5.81 -34.39 -7.65
CA THR A 48 -6.12 -33.99 -6.27
C THR A 48 -5.57 -32.58 -6.03
N PRO A 49 -6.41 -31.58 -5.70
CA PRO A 49 -5.92 -30.23 -5.41
C PRO A 49 -5.14 -30.23 -4.08
N ASP A 50 -4.03 -29.50 -4.04
CA ASP A 50 -3.34 -29.16 -2.80
C ASP A 50 -3.76 -27.76 -2.34
N LEU A 51 -4.62 -27.71 -1.35
CA LEU A 51 -5.13 -26.47 -0.75
C LEU A 51 -4.46 -26.14 0.59
N THR A 52 -3.38 -26.81 0.94
CA THR A 52 -2.70 -26.65 2.25
C THR A 52 -2.29 -25.20 2.50
N GLN A 53 -1.70 -24.53 1.52
CA GLN A 53 -1.31 -23.12 1.67
C GLN A 53 -2.53 -22.20 1.87
N TRP A 54 -3.61 -22.48 1.15
CA TRP A 54 -4.85 -21.70 1.27
C TRP A 54 -5.55 -21.94 2.61
N GLN A 55 -5.57 -23.18 3.09
CA GLN A 55 -6.10 -23.51 4.42
C GLN A 55 -5.31 -22.78 5.52
N ASN A 56 -3.98 -22.82 5.46
CA ASN A 56 -3.11 -22.13 6.41
C ASN A 56 -3.36 -20.61 6.43
N LEU A 57 -3.64 -20.01 5.27
CA LEU A 57 -3.99 -18.59 5.17
C LEU A 57 -5.29 -18.29 5.91
N VAL A 58 -6.33 -19.09 5.68
CA VAL A 58 -7.64 -18.93 6.35
C VAL A 58 -7.51 -19.15 7.86
N ASP A 59 -6.76 -20.17 8.27
CA ASP A 59 -6.52 -20.47 9.69
C ASP A 59 -5.79 -19.32 10.39
N ARG A 60 -4.75 -18.74 9.78
CA ARG A 60 -4.05 -17.56 10.31
C ARG A 60 -5.01 -16.39 10.47
N MET A 61 -5.85 -16.12 9.47
CA MET A 61 -6.83 -15.04 9.54
C MET A 61 -7.83 -15.23 10.69
N GLN A 62 -8.28 -16.46 10.95
CA GLN A 62 -9.27 -16.78 12.00
C GLN A 62 -8.64 -16.80 13.40
N THR A 63 -7.36 -17.17 13.50
CA THR A 63 -6.68 -17.31 14.81
C THR A 63 -5.95 -16.03 15.25
N SER A 64 -5.83 -15.04 14.38
CA SER A 64 -5.21 -13.75 14.71
C SER A 64 -6.01 -13.01 15.78
N THR A 65 -5.36 -12.71 16.90
CA THR A 65 -6.00 -12.06 18.07
C THR A 65 -5.47 -10.66 18.35
N GLN A 66 -4.22 -10.37 17.93
CA GLN A 66 -3.60 -9.08 18.20
C GLN A 66 -4.12 -8.03 17.22
N GLU A 67 -4.96 -7.14 17.72
CA GLU A 67 -5.62 -6.11 16.92
C GLU A 67 -4.66 -4.95 16.62
N VAL A 68 -4.54 -4.58 15.35
CA VAL A 68 -3.74 -3.47 14.85
C VAL A 68 -4.64 -2.52 14.09
N LYS A 69 -4.71 -1.28 14.56
CA LYS A 69 -5.50 -0.22 13.94
C LYS A 69 -4.64 0.63 13.03
N ILE A 70 -4.96 0.63 11.75
CA ILE A 70 -4.28 1.41 10.71
C ILE A 70 -5.19 2.54 10.24
N ALA A 71 -4.73 3.79 10.34
CA ALA A 71 -5.42 4.91 9.72
C ALA A 71 -5.13 4.93 8.20
N LEU A 72 -6.18 4.78 7.39
CA LEU A 72 -6.14 5.05 5.96
C LEU A 72 -6.64 6.48 5.73
N VAL A 73 -5.70 7.39 5.45
CA VAL A 73 -5.98 8.83 5.33
C VAL A 73 -6.23 9.19 3.87
N GLY A 74 -7.49 9.32 3.50
CA GLY A 74 -7.92 9.56 2.12
C GLY A 74 -9.03 10.61 2.00
N LYS A 75 -9.45 10.90 0.78
CA LYS A 75 -10.55 11.85 0.51
C LYS A 75 -11.89 11.17 0.12
N TYR A 76 -11.87 9.86 -0.12
CA TYR A 76 -13.04 9.09 -0.52
C TYR A 76 -13.38 8.00 0.50
N THR A 77 -13.17 8.27 1.78
CA THR A 77 -13.30 7.31 2.88
C THR A 77 -14.73 6.81 3.13
N GLN A 78 -15.73 7.51 2.59
CA GLN A 78 -17.13 7.07 2.62
C GLN A 78 -17.47 6.03 1.54
N LEU A 79 -16.60 5.86 0.54
CA LEU A 79 -16.73 4.90 -0.56
C LEU A 79 -15.64 3.85 -0.41
N GLY A 80 -15.93 2.75 0.32
CA GLY A 80 -14.94 1.69 0.59
C GLY A 80 -14.24 1.17 -0.66
N ASP A 81 -14.94 1.10 -1.79
CA ASP A 81 -14.40 0.63 -3.07
C ASP A 81 -13.31 1.53 -3.66
N ALA A 82 -13.26 2.82 -3.28
CA ALA A 82 -12.24 3.75 -3.78
C ALA A 82 -10.81 3.34 -3.41
N TYR A 83 -10.65 2.59 -2.33
CA TYR A 83 -9.36 2.12 -1.83
C TYR A 83 -9.29 0.60 -1.65
N LEU A 84 -10.13 -0.14 -2.38
CA LEU A 84 -10.24 -1.59 -2.23
C LEU A 84 -8.89 -2.30 -2.34
N SER A 85 -8.08 -1.99 -3.36
CA SER A 85 -6.76 -2.62 -3.55
C SER A 85 -5.81 -2.35 -2.37
N VAL A 86 -5.86 -1.14 -1.80
CA VAL A 86 -5.04 -0.77 -0.64
C VAL A 86 -5.53 -1.51 0.62
N ALA A 87 -6.84 -1.58 0.83
CA ALA A 87 -7.44 -2.30 1.95
C ALA A 87 -7.12 -3.81 1.88
N GLU A 88 -7.22 -4.41 0.70
CA GLU A 88 -6.86 -5.81 0.49
C GLU A 88 -5.35 -6.04 0.67
N ALA A 89 -4.49 -5.14 0.19
CA ALA A 89 -3.04 -5.26 0.42
C ALA A 89 -2.67 -5.15 1.92
N LEU A 90 -3.34 -4.27 2.68
CA LEU A 90 -3.21 -4.22 4.15
C LEU A 90 -3.64 -5.54 4.79
N LYS A 91 -4.76 -6.12 4.33
CA LYS A 91 -5.27 -7.40 4.81
C LYS A 91 -4.31 -8.55 4.49
N HIS A 92 -3.71 -8.57 3.28
CA HIS A 92 -2.66 -9.56 2.95
C HIS A 92 -1.47 -9.45 3.91
N GLY A 93 -0.99 -8.23 4.17
CA GLY A 93 0.09 -7.98 5.13
C GLY A 93 -0.29 -8.39 6.56
N SER A 94 -1.54 -8.14 6.98
CA SER A 94 -2.01 -8.54 8.31
C SER A 94 -2.07 -10.06 8.49
N ILE A 95 -2.55 -10.79 7.49
CA ILE A 95 -2.58 -12.26 7.50
C ILE A 95 -1.16 -12.82 7.56
N ALA A 96 -0.22 -12.26 6.77
CA ALA A 96 1.17 -12.69 6.76
C ALA A 96 1.87 -12.50 8.13
N THR A 97 1.52 -11.45 8.87
CA THR A 97 2.10 -11.13 10.17
C THR A 97 1.31 -11.70 11.37
N GLY A 98 0.16 -12.34 11.13
CA GLY A 98 -0.71 -12.83 12.20
C GLY A 98 -1.43 -11.71 12.97
N ALA A 99 -1.58 -10.53 12.38
CA ALA A 99 -2.31 -9.43 12.97
C ALA A 99 -3.82 -9.50 12.63
N LYS A 100 -4.66 -9.01 13.55
CA LYS A 100 -6.06 -8.70 13.26
C LYS A 100 -6.18 -7.24 12.86
N LEU A 101 -6.41 -6.96 11.58
CA LEU A 101 -6.47 -5.61 11.03
C LEU A 101 -7.79 -4.91 11.34
N GLU A 102 -7.70 -3.69 11.91
CA GLU A 102 -8.76 -2.70 11.92
C GLU A 102 -8.36 -1.51 11.03
N ILE A 103 -9.13 -1.20 9.98
CA ILE A 103 -8.91 -0.01 9.17
C ILE A 103 -9.76 1.14 9.70
N LYS A 104 -9.10 2.17 10.22
CA LYS A 104 -9.72 3.43 10.56
C LYS A 104 -9.71 4.35 9.34
N TRP A 105 -10.87 4.52 8.74
CA TRP A 105 -11.05 5.41 7.58
C TRP A 105 -11.05 6.86 8.05
N VAL A 106 -10.06 7.64 7.65
CA VAL A 106 -9.89 9.03 8.05
C VAL A 106 -9.99 9.94 6.84
N ASN A 107 -10.99 10.84 6.84
CA ASN A 107 -11.08 11.86 5.80
C ASN A 107 -9.97 12.90 5.99
N SER A 108 -9.14 13.10 4.97
CA SER A 108 -8.04 14.05 5.05
C SER A 108 -8.47 15.51 5.29
N GLU A 109 -9.67 15.90 4.84
CA GLU A 109 -10.22 17.25 5.09
C GLU A 109 -10.57 17.48 6.58
N ASP A 110 -10.91 16.40 7.32
CA ASP A 110 -11.16 16.50 8.76
C ASP A 110 -9.87 16.82 9.54
N LEU A 111 -8.72 16.33 9.05
CA LEU A 111 -7.41 16.65 9.63
C LEU A 111 -7.02 18.12 9.44
N GLU A 112 -7.47 18.76 8.36
CA GLU A 112 -7.25 20.17 8.11
C GLU A 112 -8.03 21.04 9.10
N SER A 113 -9.25 20.65 9.43
CA SER A 113 -10.17 21.42 10.25
C SER A 113 -10.05 21.14 11.75
N GLN A 114 -9.75 19.89 12.15
CA GLN A 114 -9.79 19.41 13.54
C GLN A 114 -8.41 19.05 14.09
N GLY A 115 -7.38 18.98 13.22
CA GLY A 115 -6.02 18.61 13.57
C GLY A 115 -5.78 17.09 13.57
N ALA A 116 -4.54 16.70 13.30
CA ALA A 116 -4.17 15.29 13.12
C ALA A 116 -4.32 14.47 14.41
N ALA A 117 -3.97 15.03 15.57
CA ALA A 117 -4.02 14.32 16.85
C ALA A 117 -5.43 13.84 17.21
N ALA A 118 -6.49 14.57 16.86
CA ALA A 118 -7.87 14.18 17.13
C ALA A 118 -8.27 12.86 16.46
N HIS A 119 -7.63 12.53 15.34
CA HIS A 119 -7.98 11.37 14.52
C HIS A 119 -6.94 10.26 14.52
N LEU A 120 -5.68 10.56 14.88
CA LEU A 120 -4.55 9.64 14.70
C LEU A 120 -3.89 9.18 16.01
N SER A 121 -4.39 9.60 17.17
CA SER A 121 -3.77 9.30 18.47
C SER A 121 -3.93 7.85 18.94
N ASP A 122 -4.85 7.10 18.35
CA ASP A 122 -5.20 5.72 18.74
C ASP A 122 -4.80 4.67 17.70
N VAL A 123 -3.95 5.03 16.72
CA VAL A 123 -3.56 4.12 15.64
C VAL A 123 -2.09 3.68 15.75
N GLN A 124 -1.79 2.49 15.27
CA GLN A 124 -0.44 1.91 15.26
C GLN A 124 0.28 2.10 13.92
N GLY A 125 -0.43 2.59 12.91
CA GLY A 125 0.16 2.91 11.61
C GLY A 125 -0.70 3.88 10.83
N ILE A 126 -0.06 4.65 9.95
CA ILE A 126 -0.73 5.64 9.08
C ILE A 126 -0.36 5.33 7.64
N LEU A 127 -1.38 5.10 6.80
CA LEU A 127 -1.23 4.89 5.37
C LEU A 127 -1.90 6.04 4.61
N ILE A 128 -1.14 6.64 3.69
CA ILE A 128 -1.67 7.63 2.74
C ILE A 128 -1.68 7.04 1.35
N PRO A 129 -2.86 6.76 0.78
CA PRO A 129 -3.00 6.16 -0.54
C PRO A 129 -2.76 7.17 -1.66
N GLY A 130 -2.62 6.66 -2.87
CA GLY A 130 -2.61 7.43 -4.10
C GLY A 130 -3.86 8.29 -4.30
N GLY A 131 -3.77 9.26 -5.19
CA GLY A 131 -4.86 10.16 -5.55
C GLY A 131 -4.40 11.29 -6.45
N PHE A 132 -5.32 12.16 -6.86
CA PHE A 132 -5.07 13.29 -7.73
C PHE A 132 -5.77 14.55 -7.20
N GLY A 133 -5.24 15.72 -7.54
CA GLY A 133 -5.83 17.02 -7.25
C GLY A 133 -5.67 17.48 -5.80
N ILE A 134 -5.91 18.76 -5.59
CA ILE A 134 -5.56 19.50 -4.37
C ILE A 134 -6.39 19.17 -3.13
N ARG A 135 -7.62 18.66 -3.29
CA ARG A 135 -8.54 18.43 -2.16
C ARG A 135 -7.96 17.46 -1.14
N GLY A 136 -7.89 17.87 0.14
CA GLY A 136 -7.43 17.06 1.25
C GLY A 136 -5.91 16.83 1.28
N VAL A 137 -5.13 17.59 0.51
CA VAL A 137 -3.66 17.43 0.47
C VAL A 137 -3.01 17.93 1.76
N GLU A 138 -3.45 19.08 2.29
CA GLU A 138 -2.89 19.62 3.52
C GLU A 138 -3.15 18.69 4.72
N GLY A 139 -4.31 18.04 4.77
CA GLY A 139 -4.59 17.02 5.79
C GLY A 139 -3.68 15.80 5.67
N LYS A 140 -3.32 15.37 4.45
CA LYS A 140 -2.34 14.31 4.23
C LYS A 140 -0.94 14.73 4.68
N ILE A 141 -0.54 15.97 4.39
CA ILE A 141 0.72 16.55 4.88
C ILE A 141 0.72 16.59 6.41
N ALA A 142 -0.39 17.00 7.03
CA ALA A 142 -0.53 17.00 8.49
C ALA A 142 -0.46 15.58 9.09
N ALA A 143 -1.06 14.58 8.44
CA ALA A 143 -0.96 13.17 8.85
C ALA A 143 0.48 12.65 8.76
N THR A 144 1.19 13.01 7.69
CA THR A 144 2.60 12.64 7.50
C THR A 144 3.48 13.27 8.59
N LYS A 145 3.27 14.57 8.88
CA LYS A 145 3.95 15.24 9.98
C LYS A 145 3.71 14.56 11.32
N TYR A 146 2.45 14.21 11.59
CA TYR A 146 2.06 13.53 12.81
C TYR A 146 2.78 12.17 12.93
N ALA A 147 2.80 11.37 11.86
CA ALA A 147 3.51 10.09 11.84
C ALA A 147 4.99 10.26 12.15
N ARG A 148 5.67 11.20 11.48
CA ARG A 148 7.10 11.49 11.67
C ARG A 148 7.42 11.95 13.11
N GLU A 149 6.66 12.88 13.65
CA GLU A 149 6.93 13.47 14.97
C GLU A 149 6.59 12.54 16.13
N HIS A 150 5.61 11.63 15.95
CA HIS A 150 5.18 10.67 16.98
C HIS A 150 5.74 9.25 16.77
N GLN A 151 6.64 9.08 15.80
CA GLN A 151 7.28 7.78 15.50
C GLN A 151 6.25 6.67 15.21
N ILE A 152 5.14 7.01 14.56
CA ILE A 152 4.12 6.06 14.15
C ILE A 152 4.48 5.52 12.77
N PRO A 153 4.54 4.19 12.56
CA PRO A 153 4.76 3.58 11.26
C PRO A 153 3.95 4.25 10.14
N PHE A 154 4.65 4.60 9.06
CA PHE A 154 4.08 5.36 7.94
C PHE A 154 4.35 4.67 6.61
N LEU A 155 3.31 4.51 5.79
CA LEU A 155 3.38 4.06 4.40
C LEU A 155 2.67 5.07 3.49
N GLY A 156 3.44 5.69 2.57
CA GLY A 156 2.91 6.63 1.59
C GLY A 156 2.93 6.06 0.18
N LEU A 157 1.80 6.07 -0.54
CA LEU A 157 1.68 5.53 -1.90
C LEU A 157 1.40 6.64 -2.90
N CYS A 158 2.20 6.80 -3.93
CA CYS A 158 2.06 7.77 -5.02
C CYS A 158 1.90 9.20 -4.46
N LEU A 159 0.67 9.74 -4.39
CA LEU A 159 0.41 11.02 -3.75
C LEU A 159 0.86 11.05 -2.27
N GLY A 160 0.87 9.90 -1.59
CA GLY A 160 1.39 9.77 -0.22
C GLY A 160 2.88 10.09 -0.13
N MET A 161 3.68 9.67 -1.12
CA MET A 161 5.09 10.06 -1.21
C MET A 161 5.25 11.56 -1.50
N GLN A 162 4.42 12.11 -2.38
CA GLN A 162 4.44 13.55 -2.68
C GLN A 162 4.08 14.39 -1.45
N ALA A 163 3.07 13.97 -0.67
CA ALA A 163 2.73 14.62 0.60
C ALA A 163 3.89 14.54 1.62
N ALA A 164 4.58 13.40 1.71
CA ALA A 164 5.76 13.23 2.57
C ALA A 164 6.92 14.13 2.13
N THR A 165 7.14 14.26 0.83
CA THR A 165 8.16 15.16 0.27
C THR A 165 7.85 16.62 0.59
N ILE A 166 6.60 17.05 0.44
CA ILE A 166 6.17 18.42 0.76
C ILE A 166 6.27 18.69 2.26
N GLU A 167 5.86 17.73 3.10
CA GLU A 167 5.99 17.85 4.55
C GLU A 167 7.44 18.07 4.97
N TRP A 168 8.34 17.21 4.48
CA TRP A 168 9.77 17.31 4.77
C TRP A 168 10.36 18.65 4.31
N ALA A 169 10.02 19.08 3.10
CA ALA A 169 10.45 20.35 2.54
C ALA A 169 10.09 21.51 3.45
N ARG A 170 8.83 21.57 3.89
CA ARG A 170 8.31 22.67 4.71
C ARG A 170 8.83 22.63 6.15
N ASN A 171 8.79 21.47 6.79
CA ASN A 171 8.99 21.36 8.23
C ASN A 171 10.42 21.01 8.64
N VAL A 172 11.19 20.32 7.79
CA VAL A 172 12.57 19.92 8.08
C VAL A 172 13.57 20.72 7.26
N ALA A 173 13.45 20.75 5.94
CA ALA A 173 14.36 21.50 5.06
C ALA A 173 14.07 23.03 5.06
N LYS A 174 12.97 23.47 5.70
CA LYS A 174 12.60 24.90 5.88
C LYS A 174 12.45 25.67 4.56
N LEU A 175 11.96 25.00 3.53
CA LEU A 175 11.61 25.63 2.26
C LEU A 175 10.22 26.27 2.38
N ASP A 176 10.19 27.58 2.35
CA ASP A 176 8.93 28.33 2.45
C ASP A 176 7.99 28.00 1.30
N ARG A 177 6.71 27.79 1.63
CA ARG A 177 5.65 27.47 0.68
C ARG A 177 5.97 26.32 -0.30
N ALA A 178 6.87 25.40 0.06
CA ALA A 178 7.18 24.22 -0.79
C ALA A 178 5.90 23.44 -1.12
N ASN A 179 5.74 23.06 -2.40
CA ASN A 179 4.53 22.38 -2.86
C ASN A 179 4.80 21.52 -4.11
N SER A 180 3.76 20.86 -4.59
CA SER A 180 3.66 20.34 -5.94
C SER A 180 3.17 21.42 -6.88
N SER A 181 3.74 21.53 -8.09
CA SER A 181 3.23 22.40 -9.14
C SER A 181 1.85 21.96 -9.67
N GLU A 182 1.39 20.75 -9.31
CA GLU A 182 0.00 20.32 -9.53
C GLU A 182 -0.98 21.12 -8.66
N PHE A 183 -0.61 21.46 -7.43
CA PHE A 183 -1.49 22.07 -6.43
C PHE A 183 -1.32 23.58 -6.33
N ASP A 184 -0.09 24.07 -6.51
CA ASP A 184 0.28 25.47 -6.54
C ASP A 184 1.30 25.70 -7.67
N PRO A 185 0.82 26.06 -8.90
CA PRO A 185 1.72 26.32 -10.03
C PRO A 185 2.70 27.47 -9.78
N ASP A 186 2.37 28.39 -8.85
CA ASP A 186 3.17 29.57 -8.50
C ASP A 186 4.04 29.35 -7.25
N THR A 187 4.17 28.11 -6.78
CA THR A 187 5.01 27.80 -5.62
C THR A 187 6.48 28.21 -5.88
N PRO A 188 7.13 28.92 -4.95
CA PRO A 188 8.55 29.25 -5.09
C PRO A 188 9.46 28.03 -4.97
N ASN A 189 8.96 26.94 -4.40
CA ASN A 189 9.70 25.71 -4.16
C ASN A 189 8.90 24.49 -4.66
N PRO A 190 8.88 24.23 -5.99
CA PRO A 190 8.18 23.09 -6.57
C PRO A 190 8.96 21.78 -6.35
N VAL A 191 8.88 21.22 -5.14
CA VAL A 191 9.59 19.98 -4.76
C VAL A 191 9.05 18.75 -5.45
N ILE A 192 7.80 18.83 -5.92
CA ILE A 192 7.16 17.90 -6.86
C ILE A 192 6.80 18.68 -8.11
N ASN A 193 7.23 18.20 -9.29
CA ASN A 193 7.06 18.94 -10.53
C ASN A 193 6.91 18.00 -11.74
N LEU A 194 6.50 18.55 -12.87
CA LEU A 194 6.60 17.88 -14.16
C LEU A 194 8.07 17.73 -14.56
N LEU A 195 8.40 16.63 -15.23
CA LEU A 195 9.69 16.50 -15.90
C LEU A 195 9.79 17.50 -17.07
N PRO A 196 11.01 17.99 -17.40
CA PRO A 196 11.19 18.90 -18.53
C PRO A 196 10.57 18.39 -19.84
N GLU A 197 10.69 17.10 -20.09
CA GLU A 197 10.15 16.44 -21.28
C GLU A 197 8.62 16.37 -21.32
N GLN A 198 7.95 16.66 -20.21
CA GLN A 198 6.49 16.65 -20.09
C GLN A 198 5.86 18.06 -20.19
N GLN A 199 6.68 19.12 -20.13
CA GLN A 199 6.17 20.51 -20.04
C GLN A 199 5.59 21.01 -21.36
N ASP A 200 6.05 20.53 -22.50
CA ASP A 200 5.65 20.99 -23.84
C ASP A 200 4.62 20.06 -24.53
N VAL A 201 4.09 19.07 -23.81
CA VAL A 201 3.14 18.09 -24.39
C VAL A 201 1.70 18.58 -24.27
N VAL A 202 1.06 18.83 -25.39
CA VAL A 202 -0.34 19.32 -25.49
C VAL A 202 -1.36 18.21 -25.12
N ASP A 203 -1.02 16.94 -25.38
CA ASP A 203 -1.85 15.79 -25.01
C ASP A 203 -1.45 15.25 -23.64
N LEU A 204 -2.17 15.66 -22.62
CA LEU A 204 -1.92 15.32 -21.24
C LEU A 204 -1.94 13.80 -20.94
N GLY A 205 -2.63 13.00 -21.76
CA GLY A 205 -2.65 11.53 -21.65
C GLY A 205 -1.28 10.89 -21.93
N GLY A 206 -0.49 11.47 -22.84
CA GLY A 206 0.82 10.98 -23.25
C GLY A 206 1.96 11.23 -22.26
N THR A 207 1.74 12.07 -21.24
CA THR A 207 2.77 12.42 -20.23
C THR A 207 2.74 11.57 -18.96
N MET A 208 1.76 10.68 -18.83
CA MET A 208 1.60 9.85 -17.63
C MET A 208 2.55 8.65 -17.67
N ARG A 209 3.32 8.44 -16.60
CA ARG A 209 3.98 7.15 -16.37
C ARG A 209 2.91 6.14 -15.96
N LEU A 210 2.64 5.20 -16.85
CA LEU A 210 1.59 4.19 -16.70
C LEU A 210 2.15 2.80 -17.00
N GLY A 211 1.96 1.86 -16.09
CA GLY A 211 2.38 0.47 -16.25
C GLY A 211 3.56 0.07 -15.34
N LEU A 212 4.25 -0.98 -15.74
CA LEU A 212 5.31 -1.62 -14.95
C LEU A 212 6.67 -1.00 -15.31
N TYR A 213 7.39 -0.50 -14.31
CA TYR A 213 8.73 0.09 -14.46
C TYR A 213 9.71 -0.51 -13.47
N ALA A 214 10.98 -0.58 -13.87
CA ALA A 214 12.07 -1.02 -13.01
C ALA A 214 12.43 0.07 -12.00
N CYS A 215 12.68 -0.35 -10.76
CA CYS A 215 13.24 0.47 -9.69
C CYS A 215 14.49 -0.22 -9.13
N ARG A 216 15.60 0.49 -9.09
CA ARG A 216 16.85 0.04 -8.47
C ARG A 216 16.82 0.45 -6.99
N LEU A 217 17.06 -0.51 -6.11
CA LEU A 217 17.12 -0.29 -4.66
C LEU A 217 18.56 -0.01 -4.21
N GLU A 218 18.69 0.94 -3.30
CA GLU A 218 19.97 1.25 -2.64
C GLU A 218 20.23 0.22 -1.54
N GLY A 219 21.46 -0.31 -1.51
CA GLY A 219 21.86 -1.31 -0.50
C GLY A 219 21.79 -0.77 0.93
N ASN A 220 21.56 -1.66 1.90
CA ASN A 220 21.44 -1.35 3.33
C ASN A 220 20.29 -0.39 3.70
N THR A 221 19.27 -0.27 2.86
CA THR A 221 18.04 0.46 3.13
C THR A 221 16.94 -0.47 3.62
N LEU A 222 15.90 0.07 4.23
CA LEU A 222 14.75 -0.73 4.67
C LEU A 222 14.02 -1.35 3.47
N ALA A 223 13.84 -0.61 2.36
CA ALA A 223 13.28 -1.15 1.14
C ALA A 223 14.09 -2.35 0.62
N HIS A 224 15.43 -2.22 0.55
CA HIS A 224 16.28 -3.33 0.12
C HIS A 224 16.17 -4.56 1.04
N GLN A 225 16.04 -4.35 2.35
CA GLN A 225 15.85 -5.44 3.32
C GLN A 225 14.50 -6.15 3.13
N LEU A 226 13.43 -5.40 2.84
CA LEU A 226 12.09 -5.95 2.65
C LEU A 226 11.94 -6.72 1.34
N TYR A 227 12.44 -6.16 0.24
CA TYR A 227 12.34 -6.81 -1.07
C TYR A 227 13.37 -7.91 -1.30
N GLN A 228 14.52 -7.85 -0.63
CA GLN A 228 15.65 -8.78 -0.81
C GLN A 228 16.15 -8.88 -2.26
N GLN A 229 15.99 -7.80 -3.03
CA GLN A 229 16.35 -7.69 -4.44
C GLN A 229 17.02 -6.34 -4.71
N ALA A 230 17.97 -6.30 -5.65
CA ALA A 230 18.62 -5.06 -6.06
C ALA A 230 17.78 -4.25 -7.07
N VAL A 231 16.94 -4.93 -7.84
CA VAL A 231 16.04 -4.31 -8.82
C VAL A 231 14.66 -4.96 -8.69
N ILE A 232 13.66 -4.12 -8.58
CA ILE A 232 12.24 -4.51 -8.50
C ILE A 232 11.48 -3.91 -9.68
N TYR A 233 10.27 -4.42 -9.93
CA TYR A 233 9.39 -3.91 -10.97
C TYR A 233 8.05 -3.57 -10.36
N GLU A 234 7.66 -2.29 -10.44
CA GLU A 234 6.46 -1.77 -9.78
C GLU A 234 5.56 -1.00 -10.73
N ARG A 235 4.26 -0.98 -10.42
CA ARG A 235 3.26 -0.34 -11.28
C ARG A 235 3.10 1.13 -10.94
N HIS A 236 3.15 1.98 -11.96
CA HIS A 236 3.02 3.43 -11.87
C HIS A 236 1.73 3.93 -12.51
N ARG A 237 1.21 5.03 -11.95
CA ARG A 237 0.12 5.82 -12.53
C ARG A 237 0.20 7.25 -12.01
N HIS A 238 1.15 8.03 -12.51
CA HIS A 238 1.34 9.42 -12.10
C HIS A 238 1.99 10.24 -13.22
N ARG A 239 1.95 11.56 -13.08
CA ARG A 239 2.56 12.53 -14.00
C ARG A 239 3.65 13.34 -13.31
N TYR A 240 3.41 13.74 -12.06
CA TYR A 240 4.32 14.57 -11.28
C TYR A 240 5.36 13.70 -10.58
N GLU A 241 6.58 14.22 -10.50
CA GLU A 241 7.76 13.53 -10.00
C GLU A 241 8.46 14.35 -8.93
N PHE A 242 9.29 13.71 -8.13
CA PHE A 242 10.22 14.38 -7.23
C PHE A 242 11.17 15.27 -8.04
N ASN A 243 11.30 16.54 -7.67
CA ASN A 243 12.18 17.49 -8.35
C ASN A 243 13.62 17.33 -7.89
N ASN A 244 14.48 16.80 -8.76
CA ASN A 244 15.89 16.53 -8.47
C ASN A 244 16.72 17.78 -8.09
N ALA A 245 16.27 18.99 -8.40
CA ALA A 245 16.93 20.22 -7.93
C ALA A 245 17.03 20.31 -6.41
N TYR A 246 16.13 19.61 -5.70
CA TYR A 246 16.10 19.56 -4.24
C TYR A 246 16.78 18.32 -3.65
N ARG A 247 17.20 17.34 -4.46
CA ARG A 247 17.70 16.04 -3.99
C ARG A 247 18.86 16.16 -3.00
N ASP A 248 19.87 16.98 -3.30
CA ASP A 248 21.03 17.15 -2.41
C ASP A 248 20.65 17.79 -1.06
N LEU A 249 19.72 18.74 -1.08
CA LEU A 249 19.22 19.36 0.14
C LEU A 249 18.49 18.35 1.03
N PHE A 250 17.66 17.50 0.43
CA PHE A 250 16.91 16.46 1.13
C PHE A 250 17.86 15.42 1.74
N LEU A 251 18.82 14.92 0.96
CA LEU A 251 19.83 13.97 1.46
C LEU A 251 20.61 14.55 2.66
N LYS A 252 21.06 15.79 2.56
CA LYS A 252 21.77 16.48 3.66
C LYS A 252 20.93 16.69 4.91
N SER A 253 19.61 16.78 4.77
CA SER A 253 18.68 16.93 5.89
C SER A 253 18.21 15.60 6.51
N GLY A 254 18.67 14.44 5.98
CA GLY A 254 18.36 13.11 6.52
C GLY A 254 17.23 12.36 5.81
N TYR A 255 16.77 12.86 4.66
CA TYR A 255 15.81 12.19 3.78
C TYR A 255 16.55 11.19 2.89
N LEU A 256 16.29 9.93 3.01
CA LEU A 256 16.98 8.89 2.24
C LEU A 256 16.20 8.57 0.97
N VAL A 257 16.86 8.61 -0.17
CA VAL A 257 16.37 8.07 -1.45
C VAL A 257 16.84 6.63 -1.54
N SER A 258 15.95 5.68 -1.31
CA SER A 258 16.26 4.25 -1.27
C SER A 258 15.87 3.50 -2.54
N GLY A 259 15.09 4.12 -3.43
CA GLY A 259 14.77 3.57 -4.74
C GLY A 259 14.82 4.64 -5.83
N THR A 260 15.37 4.26 -6.99
CA THR A 260 15.45 5.13 -8.15
C THR A 260 15.15 4.38 -9.43
N SER A 261 14.80 5.10 -10.52
CA SER A 261 14.84 4.52 -11.86
C SER A 261 16.26 3.99 -12.16
N PRO A 262 16.44 3.01 -13.07
CA PRO A 262 17.75 2.42 -13.37
C PRO A 262 18.81 3.43 -13.80
N ASP A 263 18.41 4.52 -14.46
CA ASP A 263 19.26 5.65 -14.85
C ASP A 263 19.48 6.67 -13.72
N THR A 264 18.94 6.40 -12.54
CA THR A 264 19.01 7.22 -11.31
C THR A 264 18.36 8.61 -11.37
N ARG A 265 17.67 8.92 -12.47
CA ARG A 265 17.05 10.24 -12.68
C ARG A 265 15.75 10.44 -11.89
N LEU A 266 14.98 9.38 -11.64
CA LEU A 266 13.70 9.47 -10.95
C LEU A 266 13.81 8.87 -9.54
N VAL A 267 13.21 9.55 -8.57
CA VAL A 267 13.11 9.07 -7.19
C VAL A 267 11.83 8.25 -7.07
N GLU A 268 11.97 6.98 -6.72
CA GLU A 268 10.87 6.02 -6.66
C GLU A 268 10.47 5.64 -5.24
N ILE A 269 11.45 5.62 -4.30
CA ILE A 269 11.22 5.30 -2.88
C ILE A 269 12.02 6.25 -2.02
N ILE A 270 11.39 6.70 -0.94
CA ILE A 270 12.04 7.48 0.12
C ILE A 270 11.82 6.83 1.49
N GLU A 271 12.81 7.05 2.37
CA GLU A 271 12.80 6.55 3.74
C GLU A 271 13.32 7.59 4.73
N LEU A 272 12.91 7.40 6.01
CA LEU A 272 13.54 8.08 7.14
C LEU A 272 14.26 7.03 8.01
N PRO A 273 15.61 6.95 7.97
CA PRO A 273 16.38 5.87 8.61
C PRO A 273 16.22 5.77 10.13
N ASN A 274 15.94 6.91 10.79
CA ASN A 274 15.78 6.96 12.26
C ASN A 274 14.32 6.86 12.73
N HIS A 275 13.45 6.35 11.85
CA HIS A 275 12.04 6.13 12.15
C HIS A 275 11.76 4.62 12.23
N PRO A 276 10.86 4.13 13.11
CA PRO A 276 10.53 2.70 13.20
C PRO A 276 10.12 2.07 11.87
N PHE A 277 9.35 2.79 11.09
CA PHE A 277 9.01 2.47 9.70
C PHE A 277 8.48 3.72 9.01
N PHE A 278 9.24 4.29 8.09
CA PHE A 278 8.77 5.39 7.25
C PHE A 278 9.25 5.16 5.84
N ILE A 279 8.35 4.67 5.02
CA ILE A 279 8.59 4.43 3.59
C ILE A 279 7.49 5.11 2.79
N ALA A 280 7.87 5.75 1.69
CA ALA A 280 6.89 6.16 0.70
C ALA A 280 7.39 5.90 -0.72
N THR A 281 6.46 5.54 -1.61
CA THR A 281 6.74 5.10 -2.97
C THR A 281 5.97 5.94 -3.98
N GLN A 282 6.59 6.21 -5.12
CA GLN A 282 5.91 6.88 -6.23
C GLN A 282 5.01 5.93 -7.01
N PHE A 283 5.28 4.65 -6.92
CA PHE A 283 4.48 3.57 -7.51
C PHE A 283 3.36 3.07 -6.59
N HIS A 284 2.61 2.09 -7.08
CA HIS A 284 1.43 1.50 -6.45
C HIS A 284 1.66 0.02 -6.11
N PRO A 285 2.30 -0.30 -4.96
CA PRO A 285 2.59 -1.68 -4.56
C PRO A 285 1.33 -2.49 -4.26
N GLU A 286 0.20 -1.83 -3.94
CA GLU A 286 -1.09 -2.49 -3.69
C GLU A 286 -1.57 -3.34 -4.87
N PHE A 287 -1.17 -3.01 -6.10
CA PHE A 287 -1.56 -3.78 -7.29
C PHE A 287 -0.76 -5.07 -7.52
N GLN A 288 0.27 -5.31 -6.72
CA GLN A 288 1.09 -6.52 -6.79
C GLN A 288 0.97 -7.38 -5.53
N SER A 289 0.06 -7.04 -4.63
CA SER A 289 -0.22 -7.82 -3.43
C SER A 289 -1.32 -8.85 -3.70
N SER A 290 -1.12 -10.07 -3.21
CA SER A 290 -2.14 -11.12 -3.21
C SER A 290 -2.12 -11.88 -1.88
N PRO A 291 -3.17 -12.63 -1.54
CA PRO A 291 -3.20 -13.38 -0.28
C PRO A 291 -2.10 -14.44 -0.17
N SER A 292 -1.71 -15.05 -1.29
CA SER A 292 -0.63 -16.06 -1.35
C SER A 292 0.77 -15.44 -1.50
N LEU A 293 0.85 -14.18 -1.93
CA LEU A 293 2.10 -13.43 -2.08
C LEU A 293 1.87 -11.98 -1.60
N PRO A 294 1.81 -11.75 -0.27
CA PRO A 294 1.67 -10.43 0.29
C PRO A 294 2.85 -9.53 -0.11
N HIS A 295 2.55 -8.31 -0.50
CA HIS A 295 3.59 -7.39 -0.93
C HIS A 295 4.52 -7.00 0.24
N PRO A 296 5.85 -7.03 0.08
CA PRO A 296 6.81 -6.86 1.19
C PRO A 296 6.67 -5.52 1.94
N LEU A 297 6.30 -4.43 1.27
CA LEU A 297 6.08 -3.15 1.94
C LEU A 297 4.87 -3.18 2.88
N PHE A 298 3.80 -3.87 2.51
CA PHE A 298 2.62 -4.02 3.38
C PHE A 298 2.90 -4.96 4.54
N THR A 299 3.64 -6.06 4.30
CA THR A 299 4.06 -6.97 5.38
C THR A 299 4.99 -6.27 6.37
N GLY A 300 5.99 -5.53 5.87
CA GLY A 300 6.90 -4.74 6.71
C GLY A 300 6.17 -3.65 7.50
N PHE A 301 5.23 -2.95 6.88
CA PHE A 301 4.41 -1.93 7.53
C PHE A 301 3.55 -2.52 8.66
N MET A 302 2.86 -3.64 8.41
CA MET A 302 2.05 -4.33 9.41
C MET A 302 2.91 -4.89 10.56
N SER A 303 4.09 -5.43 10.26
CA SER A 303 5.04 -5.87 11.28
C SER A 303 5.52 -4.72 12.17
N ALA A 304 5.81 -3.56 11.59
CA ALA A 304 6.20 -2.38 12.36
C ALA A 304 5.05 -1.84 13.21
N ALA A 305 3.82 -1.88 12.71
CA ALA A 305 2.64 -1.48 13.46
C ALA A 305 2.35 -2.42 14.65
N LEU A 306 2.54 -3.74 14.48
CA LEU A 306 2.46 -4.71 15.58
C LEU A 306 3.47 -4.42 16.69
N LYS A 307 4.71 -4.05 16.35
CA LYS A 307 5.76 -3.69 17.33
C LYS A 307 5.41 -2.46 18.17
N GLN A 308 4.48 -1.61 17.73
CA GLN A 308 3.97 -0.50 18.55
C GLN A 308 3.11 -0.99 19.73
N ILE A 309 2.53 -2.19 19.62
CA ILE A 309 1.69 -2.80 20.67
C ILE A 309 2.53 -3.71 21.55
N ASP A 310 3.38 -4.53 20.94
CA ASP A 310 4.24 -5.49 21.63
C ASP A 310 5.67 -5.40 21.07
N PRO A 311 6.58 -4.69 21.77
CA PRO A 311 7.97 -4.52 21.35
C PRO A 311 8.81 -5.81 21.39
N ILE A 312 8.26 -6.94 21.89
CA ILE A 312 8.98 -8.23 22.00
C ILE A 312 8.79 -9.10 20.73
N ILE A 313 7.97 -8.68 19.77
CA ILE A 313 7.77 -9.43 18.52
C ILE A 313 9.10 -9.56 17.75
N PRO A 314 9.53 -10.80 17.36
CA PRO A 314 10.79 -11.03 16.64
C PRO A 314 10.85 -10.28 15.29
N GLU A 315 12.05 -10.05 14.80
CA GLU A 315 12.23 -9.52 13.44
C GLU A 315 11.74 -10.54 12.41
N LEU A 316 11.26 -10.06 11.25
CA LEU A 316 10.71 -10.88 10.15
C LEU A 316 11.64 -12.03 9.69
N ARG A 317 12.95 -11.97 9.99
CA ARG A 317 13.93 -13.02 9.67
C ARG A 317 13.70 -14.34 10.40
N ASP A 318 12.94 -14.34 11.50
CA ASP A 318 12.73 -15.52 12.34
C ASP A 318 11.43 -16.27 11.99
N LEU A 319 10.65 -15.79 11.02
CA LEU A 319 9.37 -16.37 10.61
C LEU A 319 9.49 -17.33 9.42
N GLU A 320 10.67 -17.49 8.81
CA GLU A 320 10.93 -18.39 7.67
C GLU A 320 11.60 -19.73 8.05
N SER A 321 11.65 -20.10 9.34
CA SER A 321 12.22 -21.37 9.79
C SER A 321 11.16 -22.45 10.03
#